data_0172dacfd69e28a79dea22dc63efbbe4
#
_entry.id   0172dacfd69e28a79dea22dc63efbbe4
#
_cell.length_a   1.000
_cell.length_b   1.000
_cell.length_c   1.000
_cell.angle_alpha   90.00
_cell.angle_beta   90.00
_cell.angle_gamma   90.00
#
_symmetry.space_group_name_H-M   'P 1'
#
loop_
_entity.id
_entity.type
_entity.pdbx_description
1 polymer ?
#
loop_
_entity_poly.entity_id
_entity_poly.type
_entity_poly.pdbx_seq_one_letter_code
_entity_poly.pdbx_strand_id
1 'polypeptide(L)'
;GISVFTLIAIPFFILAGNIMNRGGIAMRLINLAQVLTGRVPGSLAHTNSIANMLFGAISGSGVASASAMGTIIGPIEEKEGYDKNYSAAVNIATAPTGLLIPPSNVLITFSLVSGGTSVAALFMAGYIPGILWGLFCMIVAFFIARKYNYRSTQHVTVKEGLQIVWR
;
A
#
# COMPACT_ATOMS: atom_id res chain seq x y z
N GLY A 1 -0.38 30.17 -14.94
CA GLY A 1 0.21 28.94 -14.41
C GLY A 1 -0.79 27.89 -13.89
N ILE A 2 -2.03 28.26 -13.49
CA ILE A 2 -2.99 27.30 -12.88
C ILE A 2 -3.78 26.50 -13.93
N SER A 3 -3.69 26.87 -15.20
CA SER A 3 -4.40 26.20 -16.31
C SER A 3 -3.67 24.99 -16.90
N VAL A 4 -2.64 24.46 -16.23
CA VAL A 4 -1.99 23.24 -16.67
C VAL A 4 -2.86 22.06 -16.24
N PHE A 5 -3.39 21.32 -17.21
CA PHE A 5 -4.27 20.15 -17.04
C PHE A 5 -3.76 19.19 -15.96
N THR A 6 -2.44 19.00 -15.89
CA THR A 6 -1.79 18.12 -14.92
C THR A 6 -1.93 18.58 -13.46
N LEU A 7 -1.96 19.92 -13.20
CA LEU A 7 -2.19 20.46 -11.84
C LEU A 7 -3.63 20.21 -11.36
N ILE A 8 -4.58 20.22 -12.29
CA ILE A 8 -6.00 19.97 -11.97
C ILE A 8 -6.21 18.49 -11.61
N ALA A 9 -5.40 17.58 -12.13
CA ALA A 9 -5.51 16.17 -11.83
C ALA A 9 -5.23 15.84 -10.35
N ILE A 10 -4.32 16.56 -9.68
CA ILE A 10 -3.92 16.30 -8.29
C ILE A 10 -5.11 16.33 -7.32
N PRO A 11 -5.92 17.41 -7.23
CA PRO A 11 -7.08 17.44 -6.34
C PRO A 11 -8.12 16.37 -6.65
N PHE A 12 -8.31 16.00 -7.92
CA PHE A 12 -9.21 14.91 -8.29
C PHE A 12 -8.69 13.55 -7.82
N PHE A 13 -7.38 13.28 -7.91
CA PHE A 13 -6.80 12.05 -7.36
C PHE A 13 -6.93 12.00 -5.83
N ILE A 14 -6.71 13.12 -5.13
CA ILE A 14 -6.88 13.19 -3.68
C ILE A 14 -8.35 12.95 -3.30
N LEU A 15 -9.29 13.56 -4.03
CA LEU A 15 -10.71 13.37 -3.81
C LEU A 15 -11.12 11.92 -4.05
N ALA A 16 -10.69 11.33 -5.17
CA ALA A 16 -10.96 9.94 -5.49
C ALA A 16 -10.41 8.99 -4.40
N GLY A 17 -9.16 9.18 -3.97
CA GLY A 17 -8.56 8.40 -2.89
C GLY A 17 -9.34 8.49 -1.58
N ASN A 18 -9.83 9.69 -1.21
CA ASN A 18 -10.65 9.88 -0.02
C ASN A 18 -12.03 9.21 -0.13
N ILE A 19 -12.68 9.32 -1.27
CA ILE A 19 -13.98 8.65 -1.53
C ILE A 19 -13.81 7.13 -1.45
N MET A 20 -12.76 6.60 -2.07
CA MET A 20 -12.46 5.17 -2.08
C MET A 20 -12.16 4.64 -0.68
N ASN A 21 -11.40 5.40 0.13
CA ASN A 21 -11.11 5.03 1.51
C ASN A 21 -12.41 4.94 2.34
N ARG A 22 -13.31 5.92 2.22
CA ARG A 22 -14.62 5.91 2.89
C ARG A 22 -15.56 4.83 2.33
N GLY A 23 -15.41 4.47 1.07
CA GLY A 23 -16.16 3.41 0.40
C GLY A 23 -15.76 1.97 0.79
N GLY A 24 -14.83 1.79 1.73
CA GLY A 24 -14.40 0.47 2.22
C GLY A 24 -13.44 -0.27 1.29
N ILE A 25 -12.92 0.38 0.26
CA ILE A 25 -11.95 -0.23 -0.68
C ILE A 25 -10.67 -0.64 0.05
N ALA A 26 -10.20 0.17 1.01
CA ALA A 26 -9.03 -0.17 1.81
C ALA A 26 -9.19 -1.55 2.48
N MET A 27 -10.35 -1.84 3.08
CA MET A 27 -10.63 -3.12 3.71
C MET A 27 -10.63 -4.27 2.69
N ARG A 28 -11.19 -4.07 1.50
CA ARG A 28 -11.19 -5.09 0.45
C ARG A 28 -9.79 -5.40 -0.07
N LEU A 29 -8.94 -4.38 -0.20
CA LEU A 29 -7.54 -4.55 -0.58
C LEU A 29 -6.73 -5.30 0.49
N ILE A 30 -7.00 -5.01 1.77
CA ILE A 30 -6.41 -5.74 2.89
C ILE A 30 -6.83 -7.22 2.85
N ASN A 31 -8.11 -7.50 2.66
CA ASN A 31 -8.61 -8.87 2.55
C ASN A 31 -7.97 -9.61 1.37
N LEU A 32 -7.84 -8.97 0.22
CA LEU A 32 -7.13 -9.53 -0.93
C LEU A 32 -5.65 -9.81 -0.60
N ALA A 33 -4.97 -8.87 0.05
CA ALA A 33 -3.59 -9.04 0.47
C ALA A 33 -3.44 -10.19 1.48
N GLN A 34 -4.37 -10.37 2.42
CA GLN A 34 -4.39 -11.48 3.38
C GLN A 34 -4.52 -12.84 2.68
N VAL A 35 -5.33 -12.94 1.64
CA VAL A 35 -5.46 -14.18 0.85
C VAL A 35 -4.12 -14.57 0.22
N LEU A 36 -3.36 -13.60 -0.25
CA LEU A 36 -2.05 -13.82 -0.87
C LEU A 36 -0.97 -14.20 0.14
N THR A 37 -1.05 -13.68 1.36
CA THR A 37 0.03 -13.75 2.37
C THR A 37 -0.27 -14.67 3.54
N GLY A 38 -1.49 -15.18 3.68
CA GLY A 38 -1.98 -15.86 4.88
C GLY A 38 -1.21 -17.13 5.33
N ARG A 39 -0.29 -17.63 4.51
CA ARG A 39 0.52 -18.83 4.81
C ARG A 39 1.98 -18.54 5.13
N VAL A 40 2.40 -17.30 5.03
CA VAL A 40 3.81 -16.91 5.20
C VAL A 40 4.04 -16.44 6.64
N PRO A 41 5.18 -16.78 7.28
CA PRO A 41 5.56 -16.20 8.56
C PRO A 41 5.52 -14.67 8.49
N GLY A 42 4.87 -14.02 9.47
CA GLY A 42 4.65 -12.58 9.42
C GLY A 42 3.58 -12.15 8.42
N SER A 43 2.56 -12.99 8.20
CA SER A 43 1.51 -12.77 7.19
C SER A 43 0.87 -11.38 7.26
N LEU A 44 0.63 -10.83 8.46
CA LEU A 44 0.05 -9.49 8.62
C LEU A 44 1.01 -8.38 8.16
N ALA A 45 2.32 -8.51 8.41
CA ALA A 45 3.31 -7.57 7.92
C ALA A 45 3.40 -7.59 6.37
N HIS A 46 3.29 -8.77 5.76
CA HIS A 46 3.20 -8.91 4.31
C HIS A 46 1.88 -8.37 3.77
N THR A 47 0.77 -8.62 4.48
CA THR A 47 -0.54 -8.03 4.17
C THR A 47 -0.46 -6.51 4.17
N ASN A 48 0.15 -5.92 5.20
CA ASN A 48 0.37 -4.48 5.30
C ASN A 48 1.17 -3.95 4.10
N SER A 49 2.27 -4.63 3.75
CA SER A 49 3.11 -4.24 2.61
C SER A 49 2.34 -4.27 1.28
N ILE A 50 1.65 -5.37 0.98
CA ILE A 50 0.88 -5.49 -0.26
C ILE A 50 -0.30 -4.52 -0.28
N ALA A 51 -1.00 -4.35 0.84
CA ALA A 51 -2.10 -3.41 0.95
C ALA A 51 -1.63 -1.96 0.74
N ASN A 52 -0.45 -1.57 1.27
CA ASN A 52 0.17 -0.28 0.99
C ASN A 52 0.48 -0.11 -0.50
N MET A 53 1.03 -1.13 -1.16
CA MET A 53 1.30 -1.08 -2.61
C MET A 53 0.01 -0.89 -3.41
N LEU A 54 -1.02 -1.68 -3.12
CA LEU A 54 -2.30 -1.64 -3.85
C LEU A 54 -3.07 -0.35 -3.58
N PHE A 55 -3.22 0.04 -2.32
CA PHE A 55 -3.92 1.27 -1.95
C PHE A 55 -3.14 2.51 -2.40
N GLY A 56 -1.83 2.47 -2.26
CA GLY A 56 -0.95 3.54 -2.73
C GLY A 56 -1.05 3.75 -4.23
N ALA A 57 -1.05 2.66 -5.02
CA ALA A 57 -1.24 2.71 -6.47
C ALA A 57 -2.61 3.31 -6.88
N ILE A 58 -3.62 3.25 -6.02
CA ILE A 58 -4.93 3.83 -6.30
C ILE A 58 -4.99 5.30 -5.82
N SER A 59 -4.50 5.57 -4.61
CA SER A 59 -4.56 6.90 -3.98
C SER A 59 -3.49 7.87 -4.50
N GLY A 60 -2.40 7.34 -5.03
CA GLY A 60 -1.23 8.12 -5.45
C GLY A 60 -0.50 8.82 -4.29
N SER A 61 -0.76 8.41 -3.04
CA SER A 61 -0.28 9.08 -1.84
C SER A 61 0.22 8.08 -0.78
N GLY A 62 1.52 8.14 -0.48
CA GLY A 62 2.11 7.32 0.58
C GLY A 62 1.58 7.67 1.97
N VAL A 63 1.29 8.95 2.23
CA VAL A 63 0.73 9.40 3.51
C VAL A 63 -0.69 8.84 3.71
N ALA A 64 -1.53 8.89 2.67
CA ALA A 64 -2.87 8.32 2.73
C ALA A 64 -2.82 6.80 2.92
N SER A 65 -1.89 6.12 2.25
CA SER A 65 -1.66 4.69 2.38
C SER A 65 -1.22 4.31 3.81
N ALA A 66 -0.18 4.96 4.33
CA ALA A 66 0.29 4.74 5.70
C ALA A 66 -0.80 4.95 6.75
N SER A 67 -1.59 6.02 6.60
CA SER A 67 -2.69 6.33 7.51
C SER A 67 -3.79 5.27 7.45
N ALA A 68 -4.22 4.88 6.25
CA ALA A 68 -5.27 3.87 6.07
C ALA A 68 -4.83 2.50 6.62
N MET A 69 -3.64 2.04 6.25
CA MET A 69 -3.14 0.73 6.69
C MET A 69 -2.82 0.72 8.19
N GLY A 70 -2.22 1.79 8.71
CA GLY A 70 -1.91 1.91 10.14
C GLY A 70 -3.15 1.90 11.03
N THR A 71 -4.25 2.50 10.60
CA THR A 71 -5.51 2.52 11.37
C THR A 71 -6.27 1.20 11.31
N ILE A 72 -6.14 0.43 10.23
CA ILE A 72 -6.90 -0.82 10.04
C ILE A 72 -6.06 -2.02 10.46
N ILE A 73 -4.84 -2.16 9.95
CA ILE A 73 -4.01 -3.34 10.18
C ILE A 73 -3.28 -3.26 11.52
N GLY A 74 -2.84 -2.08 11.94
CA GLY A 74 -2.09 -1.90 13.20
C GLY A 74 -2.77 -2.52 14.42
N PRO A 75 -4.06 -2.25 14.69
CA PRO A 75 -4.78 -2.89 15.80
C PRO A 75 -4.92 -4.41 15.65
N ILE A 76 -4.94 -4.93 14.43
CA ILE A 76 -5.01 -6.38 14.16
C ILE A 76 -3.66 -7.01 14.48
N GLU A 77 -2.57 -6.41 14.02
CA GLU A 77 -1.19 -6.85 14.31
C GLU A 77 -0.93 -6.87 15.81
N GLU A 78 -1.37 -5.83 16.53
CA GLU A 78 -1.23 -5.76 17.99
C GLU A 78 -1.98 -6.89 18.70
N LYS A 79 -3.21 -7.20 18.28
CA LYS A 79 -4.01 -8.32 18.84
C LYS A 79 -3.37 -9.69 18.56
N GLU A 80 -2.68 -9.85 17.44
CA GLU A 80 -1.96 -11.06 17.07
C GLU A 80 -0.55 -11.13 17.68
N GLY A 81 -0.20 -10.20 18.58
CA GLY A 81 1.05 -10.20 19.33
C GLY A 81 2.26 -9.64 18.59
N TYR A 82 2.06 -8.89 17.52
CA TYR A 82 3.14 -8.17 16.87
C TYR A 82 3.60 -6.97 17.70
N ASP A 83 4.90 -6.72 17.73
CA ASP A 83 5.45 -5.52 18.36
C ASP A 83 4.99 -4.27 17.62
N LYS A 84 4.51 -3.26 18.36
CA LYS A 84 3.99 -2.01 17.79
C LYS A 84 5.00 -1.26 16.94
N ASN A 85 6.27 -1.26 17.38
CA ASN A 85 7.33 -0.56 16.63
C ASN A 85 7.63 -1.28 15.33
N TYR A 86 7.60 -2.63 15.35
CA TYR A 86 7.76 -3.42 14.15
C TYR A 86 6.63 -3.18 13.15
N SER A 87 5.37 -3.22 13.59
CA SER A 87 4.19 -2.94 12.77
C SER A 87 4.24 -1.54 12.17
N ALA A 88 4.57 -0.53 12.97
CA ALA A 88 4.72 0.84 12.51
C ALA A 88 5.88 0.97 11.50
N ALA A 89 7.02 0.33 11.76
CA ALA A 89 8.17 0.37 10.86
C ALA A 89 7.85 -0.26 9.50
N VAL A 90 7.18 -1.41 9.46
CA VAL A 90 6.74 -2.05 8.21
C VAL A 90 5.79 -1.14 7.44
N ASN A 91 4.79 -0.58 8.12
CA ASN A 91 3.81 0.32 7.51
C ASN A 91 4.48 1.56 6.88
N ILE A 92 5.35 2.24 7.64
CA ILE A 92 6.04 3.45 7.18
C ILE A 92 7.05 3.11 6.06
N ALA A 93 7.78 2.00 6.18
CA ALA A 93 8.76 1.61 5.17
C ALA A 93 8.12 1.23 3.83
N THR A 94 6.91 0.67 3.84
CA THR A 94 6.21 0.24 2.61
C THR A 94 5.34 1.32 1.99
N ALA A 95 4.90 2.31 2.76
CA ALA A 95 4.07 3.42 2.26
C ALA A 95 4.65 4.18 1.05
N PRO A 96 5.98 4.39 0.91
CA PRO A 96 6.56 5.05 -0.27
C PRO A 96 6.29 4.33 -1.59
N THR A 97 5.94 3.04 -1.58
CA THR A 97 5.51 2.34 -2.80
C THR A 97 4.32 3.03 -3.48
N GLY A 98 3.42 3.62 -2.69
CA GLY A 98 2.29 4.41 -3.20
C GLY A 98 2.68 5.73 -3.88
N LEU A 99 3.92 6.18 -3.73
CA LEU A 99 4.47 7.33 -4.46
C LEU A 99 5.17 6.92 -5.75
N LEU A 100 5.59 5.66 -5.86
CA LEU A 100 6.33 5.12 -6.99
C LEU A 100 5.43 4.39 -7.97
N ILE A 101 4.49 3.56 -7.46
CA ILE A 101 3.57 2.79 -8.29
C ILE A 101 2.47 3.73 -8.81
N PRO A 102 2.29 3.84 -10.13
CA PRO A 102 1.29 4.73 -10.74
C PRO A 102 -0.16 4.28 -10.46
N PRO A 103 -1.10 5.28 -10.43
CA PRO A 103 -0.88 6.71 -10.60
C PRO A 103 -0.31 7.37 -9.35
N SER A 104 0.67 8.27 -9.51
CA SER A 104 1.38 8.93 -8.41
C SER A 104 1.29 10.46 -8.54
N ASN A 105 0.79 11.11 -7.48
CA ASN A 105 0.73 12.57 -7.40
C ASN A 105 2.12 13.21 -7.44
N VAL A 106 3.13 12.53 -6.88
CA VAL A 106 4.52 13.01 -6.87
C VAL A 106 5.11 12.99 -8.28
N LEU A 107 4.90 11.92 -9.05
CA LEU A 107 5.38 11.83 -10.43
C LEU A 107 4.69 12.86 -11.34
N ILE A 108 3.41 13.12 -11.13
CA ILE A 108 2.66 14.19 -11.81
C ILE A 108 3.29 15.55 -11.50
N THR A 109 3.51 15.84 -10.21
CA THR A 109 4.13 17.11 -9.78
C THR A 109 5.56 17.25 -10.34
N PHE A 110 6.34 16.16 -10.33
CA PHE A 110 7.69 16.16 -10.91
C PHE A 110 7.67 16.47 -12.40
N SER A 111 6.72 15.90 -13.17
CA SER A 111 6.55 16.24 -14.60
C SER A 111 6.42 17.73 -14.85
N LEU A 112 5.68 18.42 -13.97
CA LEU A 112 5.45 19.86 -14.08
C LEU A 112 6.72 20.67 -13.76
N VAL A 113 7.40 20.32 -12.67
CA VAL A 113 8.58 21.07 -12.18
C VAL A 113 9.80 20.82 -13.08
N SER A 114 9.91 19.64 -13.68
CA SER A 114 11.02 19.27 -14.57
C SER A 114 10.95 19.88 -15.98
N GLY A 115 9.99 20.76 -16.24
CA GLY A 115 9.86 21.41 -17.55
C GLY A 115 9.07 20.61 -18.58
N GLY A 116 8.23 19.69 -18.16
CA GLY A 116 7.29 18.95 -19.04
C GLY A 116 7.74 17.54 -19.41
N THR A 117 8.50 16.88 -18.57
CA THR A 117 8.81 15.45 -18.71
C THR A 117 7.50 14.65 -18.83
N SER A 118 7.42 13.71 -19.76
CA SER A 118 6.22 12.91 -20.02
C SER A 118 5.76 12.18 -18.76
N VAL A 119 4.51 12.44 -18.31
CA VAL A 119 3.88 11.73 -17.18
C VAL A 119 3.82 10.22 -17.45
N ALA A 120 3.51 9.82 -18.69
CA ALA A 120 3.46 8.41 -19.07
C ALA A 120 4.83 7.73 -18.95
N ALA A 121 5.91 8.41 -19.35
CA ALA A 121 7.25 7.89 -19.20
C ALA A 121 7.67 7.75 -17.73
N LEU A 122 7.31 8.73 -16.89
CA LEU A 122 7.56 8.68 -15.45
C LEU A 122 6.78 7.54 -14.79
N PHE A 123 5.53 7.31 -15.19
CA PHE A 123 4.71 6.22 -14.68
C PHE A 123 5.32 4.86 -15.05
N MET A 124 5.72 4.69 -16.30
CA MET A 124 6.40 3.45 -16.72
C MET A 124 7.70 3.21 -15.95
N ALA A 125 8.48 4.25 -15.71
CA ALA A 125 9.70 4.17 -14.93
C ALA A 125 9.47 3.86 -13.44
N GLY A 126 8.33 4.28 -12.89
CA GLY A 126 7.98 4.10 -11.48
C GLY A 126 7.59 2.67 -11.08
N TYR A 127 7.08 1.86 -12.01
CA TYR A 127 6.63 0.49 -11.71
C TYR A 127 7.74 -0.40 -11.15
N ILE A 128 8.87 -0.45 -11.83
CA ILE A 128 9.98 -1.34 -11.44
C ILE A 128 10.53 -0.97 -10.06
N PRO A 129 10.93 0.28 -9.77
CA PRO A 129 11.42 0.63 -8.45
C PRO A 129 10.36 0.47 -7.37
N GLY A 130 9.10 0.79 -7.65
CA GLY A 130 8.01 0.64 -6.68
C GLY A 130 7.77 -0.81 -6.27
N ILE A 131 7.74 -1.73 -7.23
CA ILE A 131 7.58 -3.17 -6.96
C ILE A 131 8.82 -3.71 -6.22
N LEU A 132 10.03 -3.36 -6.67
CA LEU A 132 11.27 -3.78 -6.02
C LEU A 132 11.33 -3.28 -4.57
N TRP A 133 10.95 -2.03 -4.33
CA TRP A 133 10.90 -1.48 -2.97
C TRP A 133 9.97 -2.31 -2.07
N GLY A 134 8.75 -2.59 -2.51
CA GLY A 134 7.80 -3.41 -1.77
C GLY A 134 8.33 -4.82 -1.51
N LEU A 135 8.95 -5.46 -2.50
CA LEU A 135 9.54 -6.79 -2.37
C LEU A 135 10.69 -6.80 -1.36
N PHE A 136 11.60 -5.83 -1.39
CA PHE A 136 12.69 -5.73 -0.41
C PHE A 136 12.16 -5.51 1.01
N CYS A 137 11.16 -4.66 1.19
CA CYS A 137 10.52 -4.50 2.49
C CYS A 137 9.90 -5.82 2.99
N MET A 138 9.23 -6.57 2.11
CA MET A 138 8.65 -7.88 2.47
C MET A 138 9.73 -8.90 2.82
N ILE A 139 10.86 -8.92 2.11
CA ILE A 139 11.99 -9.81 2.43
C ILE A 139 12.53 -9.50 3.82
N VAL A 140 12.77 -8.23 4.15
CA VAL A 140 13.23 -7.82 5.48
C VAL A 140 12.20 -8.17 6.55
N ALA A 141 10.91 -7.88 6.29
CA ALA A 141 9.82 -8.21 7.20
C ALA A 141 9.74 -9.73 7.47
N PHE A 142 9.96 -10.56 6.45
CA PHE A 142 10.00 -12.01 6.59
C PHE A 142 11.10 -12.49 7.55
N PHE A 143 12.32 -12.00 7.38
CA PHE A 143 13.43 -12.41 8.26
C PHE A 143 13.20 -11.98 9.70
N ILE A 144 12.68 -10.77 9.92
CA ILE A 144 12.34 -10.27 11.25
C ILE A 144 11.20 -11.09 11.85
N ALA A 145 10.12 -11.33 11.11
CA ALA A 145 8.98 -12.11 11.56
C ALA A 145 9.37 -13.55 11.93
N ARG A 146 10.28 -14.15 11.17
CA ARG A 146 10.82 -15.48 11.47
C ARG A 146 11.68 -15.50 12.73
N LYS A 147 12.48 -14.45 12.94
CA LYS A 147 13.35 -14.31 14.14
C LYS A 147 12.50 -14.17 15.42
N TYR A 148 11.42 -13.39 15.36
CA TYR A 148 10.53 -13.15 16.51
C TYR A 148 9.35 -14.11 16.58
N ASN A 149 9.27 -15.09 15.65
CA ASN A 149 8.24 -16.14 15.59
C ASN A 149 6.80 -15.58 15.49
N TYR A 150 6.63 -14.47 14.75
CA TYR A 150 5.31 -13.94 14.46
C TYR A 150 4.54 -14.89 13.53
N ARG A 151 3.60 -15.62 14.10
CA ARG A 151 2.71 -16.53 13.35
C ARG A 151 1.31 -15.95 13.40
N SER A 152 0.70 -15.75 12.24
CA SER A 152 -0.72 -15.41 12.20
C SER A 152 -1.55 -16.67 12.43
N THR A 153 -2.53 -16.57 13.30
CA THR A 153 -3.53 -17.61 13.57
C THR A 153 -4.72 -17.54 12.60
N GLN A 154 -4.84 -16.46 11.85
CA GLN A 154 -5.95 -16.27 10.91
C GLN A 154 -5.62 -16.89 9.54
N HIS A 155 -6.06 -18.12 9.34
CA HIS A 155 -6.07 -18.76 8.03
C HIS A 155 -7.33 -18.36 7.26
N VAL A 156 -7.27 -17.29 6.49
CA VAL A 156 -8.34 -17.01 5.52
C VAL A 156 -8.22 -18.02 4.38
N THR A 157 -9.21 -18.89 4.25
CA THR A 157 -9.27 -19.86 3.16
C THR A 157 -9.51 -19.12 1.84
N VAL A 158 -8.88 -19.56 0.75
CA VAL A 158 -9.02 -18.91 -0.58
C VAL A 158 -10.50 -18.77 -0.99
N LYS A 159 -11.36 -19.70 -0.59
CA LYS A 159 -12.82 -19.62 -0.82
C LYS A 159 -13.48 -18.48 -0.05
N GLU A 160 -13.11 -18.28 1.20
CA GLU A 160 -13.63 -17.17 2.03
C GLU A 160 -13.13 -15.81 1.52
N GLY A 161 -11.86 -15.76 1.10
CA GLY A 161 -11.27 -14.56 0.50
C GLY A 161 -11.98 -14.14 -0.80
N LEU A 162 -12.29 -15.08 -1.69
CA LEU A 162 -13.06 -14.80 -2.90
C LEU A 162 -14.49 -14.34 -2.60
N GLN A 163 -15.15 -14.88 -1.60
CA GLN A 163 -16.50 -14.44 -1.19
C GLN A 163 -16.49 -13.02 -0.57
N ILE A 164 -15.41 -12.65 0.12
CA ILE A 164 -15.27 -11.31 0.74
C ILE A 164 -14.99 -10.22 -0.32
N VAL A 165 -14.30 -10.57 -1.39
CA VAL A 165 -14.03 -9.65 -2.53
C VAL A 165 -15.29 -9.37 -3.35
N TRP A 166 -16.24 -10.32 -3.39
CA TRP A 166 -17.50 -10.21 -4.17
C TRP A 166 -18.68 -9.58 -3.39
N ARG A 167 -18.57 -9.39 -2.10
CA ARG A 167 -19.53 -8.64 -1.27
C ARG A 167 -19.08 -7.21 -1.06
#